data_349bde4d811264cbdb40145792438a9c
#
_entry.id   349bde4d811264cbdb40145792438a9c
#
_cell.length_a   1.000
_cell.length_b   1.000
_cell.length_c   1.000
_cell.angle_alpha   90.00
_cell.angle_beta   90.00
_cell.angle_gamma   90.00
#
_symmetry.space_group_name_H-M   'P 1'
#
loop_
_entity.id
_entity.type
_entity.pdbx_description
1 polymer ?
#
loop_
_entity_poly.entity_id
_entity_poly.type
_entity_poly.pdbx_seq_one_letter_code
_entity_poly.pdbx_strand_id
1 'polypeptide(L)'
;MVMKVGMVGWRGMVGSVLMQRMREENDFSLIEPVFFSTSSTGGEAPLGAGRLQDAMSVDALSRMDTILTCQGGDWTNEIYPRLRAAGWKGYWIDAASALRMKDESVIILDPLNLHVIRDALARGGRDFIGGNCTVSLMMMGLNGLLRENLIEWVTAMTYQAASGAGAQNMRELLAQMGSLHASVAPQLADSASAILDIDQRVADTMRGSSFPAEQFGVPLAGSLIPWIDKDLGNGMSREEWKGDAELNKILGLPASGPSHIPVESLCIRIGAMRCHSQALTIKLRRDVPMADIEALVASGNDWVKLVPNSREASIRDLSPTAVTGTLTVPVGRLRKLAMGPEYLSAFTVGDQLLWGAAEPLRRMLRILID
;
A
#
# COMPACT_ATOMS: atom_id res chain seq x y z
N MET A 1 -5.38 -32.36 -5.48
CA MET A 1 -4.81 -32.25 -4.11
C MET A 1 -5.04 -30.81 -3.65
N VAL A 2 -5.39 -30.59 -2.40
CA VAL A 2 -5.53 -29.24 -1.84
C VAL A 2 -4.13 -28.63 -1.71
N MET A 3 -3.96 -27.37 -2.11
CA MET A 3 -2.68 -26.67 -2.11
C MET A 3 -2.20 -26.43 -0.66
N LYS A 4 -0.97 -26.83 -0.32
CA LYS A 4 -0.33 -26.52 0.96
C LYS A 4 0.27 -25.12 0.94
N VAL A 5 -0.26 -24.23 1.79
CA VAL A 5 0.15 -22.85 1.83
C VAL A 5 0.85 -22.52 3.16
N GLY A 6 2.14 -22.22 3.08
CA GLY A 6 2.94 -21.73 4.21
C GLY A 6 2.64 -20.26 4.50
N MET A 7 2.03 -19.97 5.65
CA MET A 7 1.67 -18.62 6.10
C MET A 7 2.74 -18.07 7.03
N VAL A 8 3.51 -17.05 6.59
CA VAL A 8 4.60 -16.45 7.36
C VAL A 8 4.31 -14.99 7.66
N GLY A 9 4.60 -14.51 8.87
CA GLY A 9 4.33 -13.12 9.26
C GLY A 9 2.84 -12.77 9.46
N TRP A 10 1.99 -13.76 9.59
CA TRP A 10 0.53 -13.66 9.69
C TRP A 10 0.02 -12.88 10.91
N ARG A 11 0.85 -12.69 11.96
CA ARG A 11 0.53 -11.90 13.17
C ARG A 11 0.91 -10.43 13.07
N GLY A 12 1.72 -10.07 12.08
CA GLY A 12 2.08 -8.68 11.82
C GLY A 12 0.89 -7.86 11.32
N MET A 13 1.06 -6.55 11.17
CA MET A 13 -0.04 -5.65 10.77
C MET A 13 -0.65 -6.05 9.43
N VAL A 14 0.15 -6.23 8.38
CA VAL A 14 -0.32 -6.68 7.06
C VAL A 14 -0.85 -8.11 7.14
N GLY A 15 -0.13 -9.00 7.83
CA GLY A 15 -0.54 -10.39 8.00
C GLY A 15 -1.89 -10.54 8.72
N SER A 16 -2.17 -9.73 9.73
CA SER A 16 -3.46 -9.74 10.44
C SER A 16 -4.61 -9.31 9.53
N VAL A 17 -4.41 -8.29 8.68
CA VAL A 17 -5.40 -7.85 7.70
C VAL A 17 -5.61 -8.94 6.63
N LEU A 18 -4.52 -9.56 6.16
CA LEU A 18 -4.61 -10.69 5.23
C LEU A 18 -5.42 -11.86 5.82
N MET A 19 -5.12 -12.25 7.05
CA MET A 19 -5.87 -13.31 7.77
C MET A 19 -7.35 -12.98 7.92
N GLN A 20 -7.67 -11.71 8.21
CA GLN A 20 -9.05 -11.24 8.28
C GLN A 20 -9.74 -11.38 6.92
N ARG A 21 -9.14 -10.84 5.86
CA ARG A 21 -9.69 -10.91 4.50
C ARG A 21 -9.89 -12.34 4.02
N MET A 22 -8.91 -13.23 4.27
CA MET A 22 -9.01 -14.63 3.90
C MET A 22 -10.15 -15.37 4.64
N ARG A 23 -10.47 -14.96 5.89
CA ARG A 23 -11.65 -15.47 6.61
C ARG A 23 -12.96 -14.97 6.01
N GLU A 24 -13.06 -13.66 5.75
CA GLU A 24 -14.23 -13.00 5.16
C GLU A 24 -14.59 -13.60 3.80
N GLU A 25 -13.59 -13.94 2.99
CA GLU A 25 -13.73 -14.49 1.65
C GLU A 25 -13.71 -16.04 1.62
N ASN A 26 -13.66 -16.69 2.80
CA ASN A 26 -13.62 -18.14 2.96
C ASN A 26 -12.47 -18.85 2.24
N ASP A 27 -11.33 -18.18 2.03
CA ASP A 27 -10.19 -18.75 1.31
C ASP A 27 -9.55 -19.94 2.02
N PHE A 28 -9.62 -19.99 3.35
CA PHE A 28 -9.08 -21.11 4.13
C PHE A 28 -9.76 -22.46 3.87
N SER A 29 -10.98 -22.46 3.33
CA SER A 29 -11.65 -23.69 2.91
C SER A 29 -11.07 -24.32 1.64
N LEU A 30 -10.25 -23.58 0.90
CA LEU A 30 -9.70 -23.97 -0.40
C LEU A 30 -8.23 -24.44 -0.32
N ILE A 31 -7.59 -24.29 0.85
CA ILE A 31 -6.16 -24.56 1.05
C ILE A 31 -5.93 -25.42 2.29
N GLU A 32 -4.75 -26.02 2.39
CA GLU A 32 -4.19 -26.58 3.61
C GLU A 32 -3.20 -25.56 4.21
N PRO A 33 -3.63 -24.71 5.18
CA PRO A 33 -2.75 -23.69 5.72
C PRO A 33 -1.76 -24.29 6.73
N VAL A 34 -0.49 -23.95 6.59
CA VAL A 34 0.57 -24.29 7.53
C VAL A 34 1.19 -22.98 8.05
N PHE A 35 1.12 -22.76 9.36
CA PHE A 35 1.57 -21.51 9.95
C PHE A 35 2.99 -21.59 10.47
N PHE A 36 3.79 -20.59 10.09
CA PHE A 36 5.19 -20.46 10.47
C PHE A 36 5.40 -19.27 11.41
N SER A 37 6.37 -19.40 12.30
CA SER A 37 6.74 -18.36 13.26
C SER A 37 8.25 -18.30 13.46
N THR A 38 8.78 -17.08 13.60
CA THR A 38 10.18 -16.84 13.98
C THR A 38 10.41 -16.81 15.50
N SER A 39 9.32 -16.71 16.30
CA SER A 39 9.44 -16.46 17.76
C SER A 39 8.62 -17.42 18.63
N SER A 40 7.74 -18.25 18.06
CA SER A 40 6.79 -19.07 18.82
C SER A 40 6.64 -20.48 18.24
N THR A 41 7.72 -21.03 17.67
CA THR A 41 7.75 -22.39 17.10
C THR A 41 7.26 -23.43 18.11
N GLY A 42 6.43 -24.37 17.67
CA GLY A 42 5.82 -25.40 18.50
C GLY A 42 4.56 -24.97 19.25
N GLY A 43 4.23 -23.66 19.24
CA GLY A 43 2.97 -23.16 19.76
C GLY A 43 1.76 -23.61 18.94
N GLU A 44 0.55 -23.36 19.42
CA GLU A 44 -0.68 -23.69 18.72
C GLU A 44 -0.88 -22.76 17.51
N ALA A 45 -1.21 -23.34 16.35
CA ALA A 45 -1.50 -22.58 15.16
C ALA A 45 -3.00 -22.14 15.14
N PRO A 46 -3.32 -21.00 14.50
CA PRO A 46 -4.71 -20.59 14.35
C PRO A 46 -5.51 -21.56 13.48
N LEU A 47 -6.84 -21.44 13.52
CA LEU A 47 -7.78 -22.24 12.72
C LEU A 47 -7.72 -23.76 12.98
N GLY A 48 -7.13 -24.20 14.08
CA GLY A 48 -6.94 -25.63 14.34
C GLY A 48 -5.92 -26.31 13.42
N ALA A 49 -5.03 -25.54 12.76
CA ALA A 49 -4.05 -26.03 11.79
C ALA A 49 -2.81 -26.70 12.45
N GLY A 50 -2.96 -27.25 13.65
CA GLY A 50 -1.90 -27.96 14.36
C GLY A 50 -0.92 -27.05 15.08
N ARG A 51 0.38 -27.25 14.87
CA ARG A 51 1.46 -26.49 15.56
C ARG A 51 2.22 -25.60 14.62
N LEU A 52 2.64 -24.45 15.14
CA LEU A 52 3.50 -23.49 14.45
C LEU A 52 4.84 -24.13 14.08
N GLN A 53 5.18 -24.06 12.79
CA GLN A 53 6.46 -24.49 12.25
C GLN A 53 7.52 -23.39 12.42
N ASP A 54 8.78 -23.78 12.36
CA ASP A 54 9.90 -22.82 12.38
C ASP A 54 10.02 -22.11 11.01
N ALA A 55 9.86 -20.80 11.03
CA ALA A 55 10.00 -19.96 9.83
C ALA A 55 11.44 -19.84 9.31
N MET A 56 12.45 -20.31 10.07
CA MET A 56 13.85 -20.36 9.63
C MET A 56 14.24 -21.72 9.03
N SER A 57 13.35 -22.73 9.14
CA SER A 57 13.58 -24.09 8.63
C SER A 57 13.29 -24.18 7.12
N VAL A 58 14.36 -24.17 6.31
CA VAL A 58 14.25 -24.39 4.84
C VAL A 58 13.61 -25.73 4.53
N ASP A 59 13.91 -26.79 5.30
CA ASP A 59 13.31 -28.12 5.12
C ASP A 59 11.78 -28.08 5.32
N ALA A 60 11.28 -27.43 6.37
CA ALA A 60 9.86 -27.31 6.62
C ALA A 60 9.15 -26.43 5.53
N LEU A 61 9.76 -25.32 5.14
CA LEU A 61 9.25 -24.42 4.12
C LEU A 61 9.24 -25.09 2.71
N SER A 62 10.23 -25.90 2.41
CA SER A 62 10.32 -26.57 1.09
C SER A 62 9.22 -27.61 0.81
N ARG A 63 8.46 -27.99 1.84
CA ARG A 63 7.30 -28.89 1.72
C ARG A 63 6.00 -28.18 1.33
N MET A 64 6.02 -26.85 1.22
CA MET A 64 4.87 -26.05 0.82
C MET A 64 4.79 -25.92 -0.69
N ASP A 65 3.57 -25.98 -1.24
CA ASP A 65 3.32 -25.67 -2.65
C ASP A 65 3.42 -24.18 -2.92
N THR A 66 2.99 -23.38 -1.95
CA THR A 66 3.04 -21.91 -1.97
C THR A 66 3.49 -21.38 -0.62
N ILE A 67 4.33 -20.36 -0.60
CA ILE A 67 4.64 -19.58 0.58
C ILE A 67 4.04 -18.18 0.39
N LEU A 68 3.18 -17.78 1.34
CA LEU A 68 2.60 -16.46 1.43
C LEU A 68 3.17 -15.75 2.65
N THR A 69 3.95 -14.70 2.42
CA THR A 69 4.71 -14.03 3.48
C THR A 69 4.39 -12.54 3.65
N CYS A 70 4.22 -12.14 4.91
CA CYS A 70 4.16 -10.76 5.37
C CYS A 70 5.25 -10.51 6.45
N GLN A 71 6.32 -11.31 6.46
CA GLN A 71 7.35 -11.27 7.52
C GLN A 71 8.32 -10.09 7.34
N GLY A 72 8.46 -9.57 6.11
CA GLY A 72 9.32 -8.42 5.81
C GLY A 72 10.59 -8.78 5.04
N GLY A 73 11.25 -7.73 4.51
CA GLY A 73 12.35 -7.86 3.54
C GLY A 73 13.58 -8.57 4.08
N ASP A 74 13.94 -8.40 5.35
CA ASP A 74 15.13 -9.03 5.95
C ASP A 74 14.97 -10.56 5.96
N TRP A 75 13.80 -11.06 6.35
CA TRP A 75 13.49 -12.47 6.31
C TRP A 75 13.48 -13.02 4.88
N THR A 76 12.89 -12.27 3.95
CA THR A 76 12.89 -12.64 2.52
C THR A 76 14.31 -12.72 1.98
N ASN A 77 15.16 -11.75 2.25
CA ASN A 77 16.56 -11.72 1.81
C ASN A 77 17.38 -12.90 2.36
N GLU A 78 17.06 -13.38 3.56
CA GLU A 78 17.72 -14.54 4.16
C GLU A 78 17.18 -15.87 3.65
N ILE A 79 15.87 -16.05 3.65
CA ILE A 79 15.24 -17.36 3.43
C ILE A 79 15.02 -17.68 1.97
N TYR A 80 14.57 -16.72 1.16
CA TYR A 80 14.26 -16.95 -0.25
C TYR A 80 15.43 -17.56 -1.05
N PRO A 81 16.66 -17.02 -1.01
CA PRO A 81 17.78 -17.59 -1.77
C PRO A 81 18.15 -19.00 -1.27
N ARG A 82 18.10 -19.26 0.02
CA ARG A 82 18.36 -20.58 0.59
C ARG A 82 17.33 -21.62 0.12
N LEU A 83 16.06 -21.22 0.07
CA LEU A 83 14.96 -22.07 -0.35
C LEU A 83 15.06 -22.42 -1.85
N ARG A 84 15.37 -21.44 -2.70
CA ARG A 84 15.59 -21.67 -4.12
C ARG A 84 16.85 -22.51 -4.38
N ALA A 85 17.93 -22.29 -3.63
CA ALA A 85 19.15 -23.12 -3.72
C ALA A 85 18.92 -24.57 -3.27
N ALA A 86 17.99 -24.82 -2.34
CA ALA A 86 17.57 -26.17 -1.97
C ALA A 86 16.68 -26.86 -3.01
N GLY A 87 16.41 -26.21 -4.16
CA GLY A 87 15.65 -26.77 -5.27
C GLY A 87 14.13 -26.62 -5.15
N TRP A 88 13.61 -25.84 -4.20
CA TRP A 88 12.18 -25.60 -4.07
C TRP A 88 11.62 -24.85 -5.29
N LYS A 89 10.53 -25.37 -5.86
CA LYS A 89 9.88 -24.88 -7.08
C LYS A 89 8.46 -24.34 -6.84
N GLY A 90 8.04 -24.20 -5.59
CA GLY A 90 6.71 -23.68 -5.24
C GLY A 90 6.60 -22.17 -5.55
N TYR A 91 5.40 -21.65 -5.37
CA TYR A 91 5.10 -20.24 -5.59
C TYR A 91 5.46 -19.41 -4.35
N TRP A 92 6.03 -18.24 -4.60
CA TRP A 92 6.37 -17.24 -3.60
C TRP A 92 5.45 -16.03 -3.76
N ILE A 93 4.65 -15.72 -2.74
CA ILE A 93 3.80 -14.53 -2.67
C ILE A 93 4.28 -13.69 -1.50
N ASP A 94 4.71 -12.45 -1.73
CA ASP A 94 5.38 -11.64 -0.72
C ASP A 94 4.86 -10.20 -0.66
N ALA A 95 4.56 -9.71 0.54
CA ALA A 95 4.25 -8.31 0.80
C ALA A 95 5.48 -7.41 0.70
N ALA A 96 6.68 -7.95 1.00
CA ALA A 96 7.91 -7.18 1.09
C ALA A 96 8.45 -6.77 -0.29
N SER A 97 9.17 -5.65 -0.34
CA SER A 97 9.72 -5.11 -1.59
C SER A 97 11.04 -5.75 -2.03
N ALA A 98 11.61 -6.68 -1.26
CA ALA A 98 12.95 -7.21 -1.47
C ALA A 98 13.17 -7.80 -2.88
N LEU A 99 12.17 -8.50 -3.42
CA LEU A 99 12.22 -9.12 -4.74
C LEU A 99 11.47 -8.33 -5.82
N ARG A 100 10.80 -7.23 -5.47
CA ARG A 100 9.86 -6.52 -6.33
C ARG A 100 10.44 -6.12 -7.69
N MET A 101 11.71 -5.68 -7.71
CA MET A 101 12.37 -5.22 -8.93
C MET A 101 13.28 -6.27 -9.60
N LYS A 102 13.21 -7.54 -9.17
CA LYS A 102 13.88 -8.65 -9.87
C LYS A 102 13.18 -8.95 -11.19
N ASP A 103 13.94 -9.24 -12.24
CA ASP A 103 13.40 -9.46 -13.59
C ASP A 103 12.41 -10.64 -13.65
N GLU A 104 12.68 -11.69 -12.87
CA GLU A 104 11.86 -12.88 -12.77
C GLU A 104 10.58 -12.69 -11.91
N SER A 105 10.49 -11.60 -11.17
CA SER A 105 9.36 -11.32 -10.27
C SER A 105 8.28 -10.49 -10.96
N VAL A 106 7.02 -10.82 -10.67
CA VAL A 106 5.84 -10.03 -11.09
C VAL A 106 5.32 -9.22 -9.91
N ILE A 107 5.12 -7.94 -10.10
CA ILE A 107 4.37 -7.12 -9.13
C ILE A 107 2.88 -7.34 -9.39
N ILE A 108 2.15 -7.78 -8.36
CA ILE A 108 0.76 -8.20 -8.50
C ILE A 108 -0.22 -7.07 -8.16
N LEU A 109 -1.12 -6.80 -9.10
CA LEU A 109 -2.30 -5.94 -8.93
C LEU A 109 -3.34 -6.38 -9.96
N ASP A 110 -3.95 -7.54 -9.77
CA ASP A 110 -4.75 -8.26 -10.75
C ASP A 110 -5.92 -7.47 -11.39
N PRO A 111 -6.58 -6.50 -10.72
CA PRO A 111 -7.56 -5.67 -11.41
C PRO A 111 -6.99 -4.89 -12.61
N LEU A 112 -5.66 -4.67 -12.63
CA LEU A 112 -4.97 -3.98 -13.72
C LEU A 112 -4.15 -4.92 -14.60
N ASN A 113 -3.45 -5.89 -13.99
CA ASN A 113 -2.41 -6.63 -14.70
C ASN A 113 -2.60 -8.15 -14.69
N LEU A 114 -3.83 -8.63 -14.64
CA LEU A 114 -4.12 -10.08 -14.68
C LEU A 114 -3.47 -10.76 -15.90
N HIS A 115 -3.39 -10.08 -17.05
CA HIS A 115 -2.73 -10.60 -18.24
C HIS A 115 -1.22 -10.81 -18.02
N VAL A 116 -0.51 -9.84 -17.37
CA VAL A 116 0.91 -9.97 -17.04
C VAL A 116 1.14 -11.14 -16.08
N ILE A 117 0.27 -11.30 -15.08
CA ILE A 117 0.33 -12.41 -14.12
C ILE A 117 0.15 -13.76 -14.85
N ARG A 118 -0.87 -13.89 -15.69
CA ARG A 118 -1.15 -15.13 -16.45
C ARG A 118 -0.04 -15.48 -17.42
N ASP A 119 0.50 -14.49 -18.12
CA ASP A 119 1.64 -14.68 -19.02
C ASP A 119 2.89 -15.15 -18.28
N ALA A 120 3.15 -14.61 -17.09
CA ALA A 120 4.24 -15.06 -16.24
C ALA A 120 4.04 -16.50 -15.77
N LEU A 121 2.83 -16.86 -15.30
CA LEU A 121 2.48 -18.23 -14.91
C LEU A 121 2.67 -19.21 -16.09
N ALA A 122 2.22 -18.85 -17.28
CA ALA A 122 2.36 -19.69 -18.48
C ALA A 122 3.84 -19.92 -18.85
N ARG A 123 4.72 -18.96 -18.57
CA ARG A 123 6.17 -19.10 -18.74
C ARG A 123 6.90 -19.78 -17.57
N GLY A 124 6.17 -20.24 -16.56
CA GLY A 124 6.73 -20.91 -15.39
C GLY A 124 7.20 -19.96 -14.27
N GLY A 125 6.78 -18.69 -14.29
CA GLY A 125 7.03 -17.71 -13.22
C GLY A 125 6.53 -18.19 -11.88
N ARG A 126 7.29 -17.87 -10.81
CA ARG A 126 7.03 -18.38 -9.46
C ARG A 126 7.01 -17.30 -8.37
N ASP A 127 7.43 -16.08 -8.68
CA ASP A 127 7.65 -15.01 -7.72
C ASP A 127 6.68 -13.85 -7.96
N PHE A 128 5.73 -13.70 -7.05
CA PHE A 128 4.61 -12.76 -7.14
C PHE A 128 4.64 -11.82 -5.93
N ILE A 129 4.93 -10.54 -6.17
CA ILE A 129 5.29 -9.60 -5.13
C ILE A 129 4.26 -8.48 -5.07
N GLY A 130 3.76 -8.18 -3.88
CA GLY A 130 2.86 -7.03 -3.67
C GLY A 130 3.52 -5.71 -4.07
N GLY A 131 2.76 -4.81 -4.70
CA GLY A 131 3.23 -3.49 -5.12
C GLY A 131 3.44 -2.52 -3.95
N ASN A 132 4.04 -1.38 -4.23
CA ASN A 132 4.07 -0.26 -3.31
C ASN A 132 2.64 0.23 -3.03
N CYS A 133 2.35 0.59 -1.78
CA CYS A 133 0.99 0.92 -1.36
C CYS A 133 0.41 2.16 -2.07
N THR A 134 1.22 3.22 -2.27
CA THR A 134 0.77 4.42 -2.98
C THR A 134 0.59 4.15 -4.48
N VAL A 135 1.53 3.41 -5.09
CA VAL A 135 1.45 3.04 -6.51
C VAL A 135 0.22 2.19 -6.77
N SER A 136 -0.02 1.16 -5.96
CA SER A 136 -1.20 0.29 -6.10
C SER A 136 -2.51 1.09 -6.00
N LEU A 137 -2.64 1.97 -5.00
CA LEU A 137 -3.85 2.79 -4.82
C LEU A 137 -4.04 3.80 -5.96
N MET A 138 -2.98 4.46 -6.42
CA MET A 138 -3.02 5.36 -7.58
C MET A 138 -3.50 4.61 -8.83
N MET A 139 -2.88 3.48 -9.13
CA MET A 139 -3.21 2.69 -10.30
C MET A 139 -4.64 2.13 -10.24
N MET A 140 -5.11 1.68 -9.06
CA MET A 140 -6.50 1.29 -8.87
C MET A 140 -7.45 2.42 -9.28
N GLY A 141 -7.20 3.64 -8.79
CA GLY A 141 -8.01 4.81 -9.12
C GLY A 141 -7.94 5.24 -10.58
N LEU A 142 -6.81 5.06 -11.23
CA LEU A 142 -6.57 5.47 -12.63
C LEU A 142 -6.75 4.34 -13.64
N ASN A 143 -7.20 3.14 -13.23
CA ASN A 143 -7.25 1.95 -14.07
C ASN A 143 -7.95 2.18 -15.42
N GLY A 144 -9.10 2.84 -15.44
CA GLY A 144 -9.82 3.11 -16.69
C GLY A 144 -9.02 3.95 -17.69
N LEU A 145 -8.29 4.95 -17.21
CA LEU A 145 -7.45 5.79 -18.06
C LEU A 145 -6.17 5.05 -18.52
N LEU A 146 -5.59 4.23 -17.66
CA LEU A 146 -4.42 3.40 -17.97
C LEU A 146 -4.75 2.35 -19.03
N ARG A 147 -5.87 1.66 -18.89
CA ARG A 147 -6.34 0.64 -19.84
C ARG A 147 -6.58 1.19 -21.25
N GLU A 148 -7.06 2.43 -21.36
CA GLU A 148 -7.27 3.12 -22.63
C GLU A 148 -6.01 3.83 -23.15
N ASN A 149 -4.85 3.63 -22.49
CA ASN A 149 -3.56 4.25 -22.86
C ASN A 149 -3.65 5.77 -23.01
N LEU A 150 -4.45 6.43 -22.15
CA LEU A 150 -4.68 7.86 -22.22
C LEU A 150 -3.65 8.69 -21.45
N ILE A 151 -2.94 8.09 -20.52
CA ILE A 151 -2.00 8.82 -19.67
C ILE A 151 -0.66 8.95 -20.39
N GLU A 152 -0.17 10.18 -20.52
CA GLU A 152 1.16 10.50 -20.99
C GLU A 152 2.17 10.53 -19.85
N TRP A 153 1.84 11.22 -18.74
CA TRP A 153 2.58 11.23 -17.48
C TRP A 153 1.67 11.62 -16.29
N VAL A 154 2.14 11.35 -15.08
CA VAL A 154 1.46 11.71 -13.83
C VAL A 154 2.43 12.37 -12.87
N THR A 155 1.99 13.43 -12.18
CA THR A 155 2.61 13.84 -10.91
C THR A 155 1.71 13.45 -9.74
N ALA A 156 2.29 12.86 -8.69
CA ALA A 156 1.57 12.36 -7.52
C ALA A 156 2.12 12.98 -6.24
N MET A 157 1.38 13.92 -5.66
CA MET A 157 1.63 14.43 -4.31
C MET A 157 0.93 13.49 -3.33
N THR A 158 1.69 12.68 -2.60
CA THR A 158 1.12 11.65 -1.73
C THR A 158 1.06 12.10 -0.29
N TYR A 159 -0.05 11.83 0.38
CA TYR A 159 -0.28 12.08 1.81
C TYR A 159 -0.40 10.73 2.51
N GLN A 160 0.71 10.24 3.04
CA GLN A 160 0.82 8.85 3.49
C GLN A 160 0.58 8.72 4.99
N ALA A 161 -0.26 7.77 5.34
CA ALA A 161 -0.61 7.44 6.72
C ALA A 161 0.54 6.78 7.50
N ALA A 162 0.50 6.88 8.82
CA ALA A 162 1.47 6.28 9.74
C ALA A 162 1.62 4.76 9.59
N SER A 163 0.53 4.05 9.22
CA SER A 163 0.56 2.60 8.99
C SER A 163 1.56 2.16 7.92
N GLY A 164 1.85 3.02 6.92
CA GLY A 164 2.89 2.74 5.92
C GLY A 164 4.31 2.68 6.49
N ALA A 165 4.54 3.27 7.66
CA ALA A 165 5.81 3.17 8.39
C ALA A 165 5.85 1.99 9.39
N GLY A 166 4.69 1.43 9.76
CA GLY A 166 4.61 0.27 10.63
C GLY A 166 3.78 0.48 11.89
N ALA A 167 3.57 -0.62 12.65
CA ALA A 167 2.70 -0.61 13.82
C ALA A 167 3.23 0.26 14.97
N GLN A 168 4.55 0.31 15.18
CA GLN A 168 5.15 1.15 16.22
C GLN A 168 4.98 2.63 15.91
N ASN A 169 5.12 3.02 14.65
CA ASN A 169 4.86 4.38 14.18
C ASN A 169 3.39 4.79 14.37
N MET A 170 2.43 3.88 14.18
CA MET A 170 1.02 4.16 14.51
C MET A 170 0.82 4.38 16.01
N ARG A 171 1.48 3.59 16.87
CA ARG A 171 1.44 3.78 18.32
C ARG A 171 2.04 5.12 18.74
N GLU A 172 3.18 5.48 18.17
CA GLU A 172 3.84 6.76 18.44
C GLU A 172 2.96 7.95 18.00
N LEU A 173 2.32 7.89 16.84
CA LEU A 173 1.38 8.93 16.41
C LEU A 173 0.26 9.14 17.45
N LEU A 174 -0.32 8.07 17.97
CA LEU A 174 -1.35 8.17 19.02
C LEU A 174 -0.77 8.73 20.33
N ALA A 175 0.44 8.35 20.73
CA ALA A 175 1.13 8.91 21.88
C ALA A 175 1.42 10.42 21.70
N GLN A 176 1.83 10.84 20.50
CA GLN A 176 2.01 12.25 20.15
C GLN A 176 0.70 13.04 20.28
N MET A 177 -0.41 12.51 19.70
CA MET A 177 -1.74 13.14 19.82
C MET A 177 -2.16 13.28 21.29
N GLY A 178 -1.95 12.26 22.11
CA GLY A 178 -2.21 12.29 23.54
C GLY A 178 -1.36 13.32 24.28
N SER A 179 -0.09 13.42 23.97
CA SER A 179 0.84 14.41 24.54
C SER A 179 0.41 15.86 24.22
N LEU A 180 0.05 16.12 22.95
CA LEU A 180 -0.46 17.43 22.56
C LEU A 180 -1.74 17.80 23.30
N HIS A 181 -2.72 16.90 23.35
CA HIS A 181 -3.95 17.14 24.08
C HIS A 181 -3.69 17.40 25.58
N ALA A 182 -2.87 16.57 26.21
CA ALA A 182 -2.55 16.71 27.63
C ALA A 182 -1.88 18.05 27.96
N SER A 183 -1.03 18.57 27.07
CA SER A 183 -0.31 19.82 27.27
C SER A 183 -1.22 21.04 27.34
N VAL A 184 -2.40 21.00 26.71
CA VAL A 184 -3.35 22.14 26.60
C VAL A 184 -4.73 21.85 27.16
N ALA A 185 -4.96 20.70 27.79
CA ALA A 185 -6.27 20.30 28.27
C ALA A 185 -6.90 21.33 29.26
N PRO A 186 -6.17 21.97 30.20
CA PRO A 186 -6.75 23.00 31.05
C PRO A 186 -7.20 24.24 30.25
N GLN A 187 -6.43 24.67 29.27
CA GLN A 187 -6.77 25.83 28.44
C GLN A 187 -7.98 25.55 27.54
N LEU A 188 -8.07 24.30 26.99
CA LEU A 188 -9.26 23.88 26.21
C LEU A 188 -10.54 23.84 27.06
N ALA A 189 -10.45 23.58 28.35
CA ALA A 189 -11.57 23.59 29.25
C ALA A 189 -12.01 25.01 29.65
N ASP A 190 -11.16 26.02 29.48
CA ASP A 190 -11.46 27.43 29.79
C ASP A 190 -11.73 28.20 28.50
N SER A 191 -12.97 28.57 28.27
CA SER A 191 -13.40 29.34 27.10
C SER A 191 -12.78 30.76 27.01
N ALA A 192 -12.17 31.26 28.10
CA ALA A 192 -11.45 32.54 28.10
C ALA A 192 -9.98 32.42 27.64
N SER A 193 -9.47 31.20 27.50
CA SER A 193 -8.10 31.00 27.02
C SER A 193 -7.91 31.47 25.56
N ALA A 194 -6.88 32.25 25.34
CA ALA A 194 -6.56 32.73 24.00
C ALA A 194 -6.01 31.60 23.12
N ILE A 195 -6.50 31.47 21.88
CA ILE A 195 -6.09 30.39 20.95
C ILE A 195 -4.59 30.46 20.63
N LEU A 196 -3.98 31.62 20.57
CA LEU A 196 -2.56 31.76 20.29
C LEU A 196 -1.69 31.28 21.46
N ASP A 197 -2.15 31.36 22.70
CA ASP A 197 -1.43 30.80 23.86
C ASP A 197 -1.49 29.25 23.81
N ILE A 198 -2.62 28.69 23.36
CA ILE A 198 -2.78 27.26 23.12
C ILE A 198 -1.83 26.82 22.00
N ASP A 199 -1.82 27.52 20.86
CA ASP A 199 -0.94 27.24 19.72
C ASP A 199 0.55 27.27 20.11
N GLN A 200 0.97 28.33 20.83
CA GLN A 200 2.35 28.42 21.31
C GLN A 200 2.72 27.23 22.21
N ARG A 201 1.83 26.84 23.11
CA ARG A 201 2.08 25.71 24.00
C ARG A 201 2.16 24.39 23.28
N VAL A 202 1.33 24.17 22.25
CA VAL A 202 1.41 23.01 21.34
C VAL A 202 2.77 23.01 20.61
N ALA A 203 3.19 24.14 20.06
CA ALA A 203 4.45 24.26 19.36
C ALA A 203 5.68 24.00 20.28
N ASP A 204 5.63 24.50 21.51
CA ASP A 204 6.68 24.27 22.52
C ASP A 204 6.72 22.79 22.95
N THR A 205 5.55 22.16 23.09
CA THR A 205 5.43 20.72 23.41
C THR A 205 6.08 19.88 22.31
N MET A 206 5.78 20.16 21.04
CA MET A 206 6.39 19.43 19.88
C MET A 206 7.90 19.59 19.80
N ARG A 207 8.44 20.73 20.21
CA ARG A 207 9.89 21.04 20.22
C ARG A 207 10.60 20.47 21.47
N GLY A 208 9.85 20.08 22.47
CA GLY A 208 10.39 19.57 23.71
C GLY A 208 11.05 18.20 23.55
N SER A 209 12.17 17.97 24.24
CA SER A 209 12.92 16.72 24.18
C SER A 209 12.17 15.49 24.75
N SER A 210 11.09 15.71 25.49
CA SER A 210 10.22 14.66 26.01
C SER A 210 9.06 14.28 25.09
N PHE A 211 8.92 14.96 23.93
CA PHE A 211 7.89 14.60 22.96
C PHE A 211 8.20 13.25 22.30
N PRO A 212 7.24 12.32 22.25
CA PRO A 212 7.51 10.98 21.71
C PRO A 212 7.76 11.05 20.19
N ALA A 213 9.02 10.86 19.76
CA ALA A 213 9.42 10.93 18.35
C ALA A 213 10.48 9.87 17.99
N GLU A 214 10.58 8.78 18.75
CA GLU A 214 11.62 7.76 18.58
C GLU A 214 11.49 6.99 17.26
N GLN A 215 10.25 6.74 16.81
CA GLN A 215 9.98 5.95 15.60
C GLN A 215 10.03 6.79 14.31
N PHE A 216 9.52 8.02 14.34
CA PHE A 216 9.56 8.93 13.19
C PHE A 216 10.82 9.81 13.16
N GLY A 217 11.51 9.95 14.28
CA GLY A 217 12.64 10.87 14.45
C GLY A 217 12.24 12.34 14.62
N VAL A 218 10.98 12.70 14.34
CA VAL A 218 10.42 14.04 14.41
C VAL A 218 8.92 13.99 14.76
N PRO A 219 8.31 15.11 15.23
CA PRO A 219 6.87 15.21 15.42
C PRO A 219 6.08 14.99 14.12
N LEU A 220 5.02 14.17 14.19
CA LEU A 220 4.07 13.96 13.10
C LEU A 220 2.67 14.47 13.44
N ALA A 221 2.18 14.27 14.69
CA ALA A 221 0.90 14.81 15.12
C ALA A 221 0.94 16.35 15.10
N GLY A 222 -0.02 16.96 14.40
CA GLY A 222 -0.05 18.41 14.20
C GLY A 222 1.02 18.95 13.22
N SER A 223 1.73 18.06 12.51
CA SER A 223 2.81 18.39 11.57
C SER A 223 2.76 17.46 10.34
N LEU A 224 3.81 17.47 9.57
CA LEU A 224 4.05 16.53 8.46
C LEU A 224 5.56 16.24 8.32
N ILE A 225 5.89 15.15 7.63
CA ILE A 225 7.27 14.81 7.29
C ILE A 225 7.38 14.76 5.76
N PRO A 226 8.14 15.68 5.12
CA PRO A 226 8.21 15.80 3.66
C PRO A 226 9.27 14.88 3.03
N TRP A 227 9.60 13.78 3.69
CA TRP A 227 10.55 12.77 3.21
C TRP A 227 10.18 11.38 3.72
N ILE A 228 10.08 10.42 2.84
CA ILE A 228 9.78 9.02 3.18
C ILE A 228 10.82 8.11 2.53
N ASP A 229 11.35 7.13 3.31
CA ASP A 229 12.35 6.15 2.88
C ASP A 229 13.75 6.78 2.64
N LYS A 230 14.66 6.02 2.08
CA LYS A 230 16.09 6.36 1.93
C LYS A 230 16.30 7.42 0.86
N ASP A 231 17.30 8.28 1.08
CA ASP A 231 17.83 9.18 0.05
C ASP A 231 18.60 8.37 -1.01
N LEU A 232 18.31 8.64 -2.28
CA LEU A 232 19.01 8.05 -3.43
C LEU A 232 20.24 8.87 -3.88
N GLY A 233 20.52 9.99 -3.21
CA GLY A 233 21.68 10.86 -3.49
C GLY A 233 21.52 11.78 -4.69
N ASN A 234 20.31 11.86 -5.27
CA ASN A 234 19.98 12.72 -6.41
C ASN A 234 18.84 13.72 -6.10
N GLY A 235 18.52 13.90 -4.81
CA GLY A 235 17.42 14.74 -4.35
C GLY A 235 16.05 14.03 -4.34
N MET A 236 16.03 12.75 -4.66
CA MET A 236 14.82 11.90 -4.67
C MET A 236 14.89 10.88 -3.54
N SER A 237 13.79 10.63 -2.88
CA SER A 237 13.66 9.50 -1.95
C SER A 237 13.37 8.20 -2.70
N ARG A 238 13.68 7.07 -2.06
CA ARG A 238 13.34 5.75 -2.63
C ARG A 238 11.83 5.57 -2.79
N GLU A 239 11.03 6.16 -1.91
CA GLU A 239 9.56 6.09 -2.01
C GLU A 239 9.05 6.80 -3.27
N GLU A 240 9.61 7.93 -3.63
CA GLU A 240 9.28 8.68 -4.84
C GLU A 240 9.67 7.92 -6.10
N TRP A 241 10.87 7.34 -6.13
CA TRP A 241 11.34 6.50 -7.23
C TRP A 241 10.42 5.32 -7.54
N LYS A 242 9.79 4.72 -6.51
CA LYS A 242 8.86 3.58 -6.70
C LYS A 242 7.67 3.96 -7.58
N GLY A 243 7.24 5.21 -7.57
CA GLY A 243 6.12 5.69 -8.40
C GLY A 243 6.31 5.33 -9.86
N ASP A 244 7.43 5.73 -10.41
CA ASP A 244 7.81 5.50 -11.81
C ASP A 244 8.15 4.03 -12.09
N ALA A 245 9.06 3.46 -11.30
CA ALA A 245 9.60 2.13 -11.54
C ALA A 245 8.52 1.02 -11.43
N GLU A 246 7.66 1.12 -10.42
CA GLU A 246 6.67 0.08 -10.17
C GLU A 246 5.43 0.18 -11.06
N LEU A 247 4.93 1.40 -11.36
CA LEU A 247 3.80 1.56 -12.30
C LEU A 247 4.11 0.88 -13.62
N ASN A 248 5.26 1.18 -14.21
CA ASN A 248 5.64 0.64 -15.51
C ASN A 248 5.83 -0.89 -15.44
N LYS A 249 6.44 -1.39 -14.37
CA LYS A 249 6.62 -2.84 -14.17
C LYS A 249 5.28 -3.58 -13.98
N ILE A 250 4.33 -3.01 -13.23
CA ILE A 250 2.99 -3.58 -13.05
C ILE A 250 2.28 -3.73 -14.40
N LEU A 251 2.38 -2.73 -15.25
CA LEU A 251 1.77 -2.73 -16.60
C LEU A 251 2.55 -3.57 -17.62
N GLY A 252 3.70 -4.13 -17.27
CA GLY A 252 4.57 -4.83 -18.21
C GLY A 252 5.22 -3.90 -19.25
N LEU A 253 5.33 -2.61 -18.93
CA LEU A 253 5.95 -1.60 -19.78
C LEU A 253 7.48 -1.56 -19.53
N PRO A 254 8.27 -1.12 -20.53
CA PRO A 254 9.71 -0.99 -20.37
C PRO A 254 10.06 0.14 -19.40
N ALA A 255 11.23 0.07 -18.76
CA ALA A 255 11.76 1.08 -17.85
C ALA A 255 12.07 2.43 -18.52
N SER A 256 12.02 2.51 -19.84
CA SER A 256 12.23 3.74 -20.63
C SER A 256 11.72 3.56 -22.06
N GLY A 257 11.57 4.65 -22.78
CA GLY A 257 11.17 4.63 -24.21
C GLY A 257 9.73 5.13 -24.43
N PRO A 258 9.20 5.01 -25.66
CA PRO A 258 7.94 5.66 -26.05
C PRO A 258 6.69 5.19 -25.34
N SER A 259 6.68 3.95 -24.81
CA SER A 259 5.56 3.38 -24.07
C SER A 259 5.69 3.55 -22.56
N HIS A 260 6.84 4.02 -22.07
CA HIS A 260 7.04 4.35 -20.66
C HIS A 260 6.12 5.49 -20.23
N ILE A 261 5.52 5.37 -19.05
CA ILE A 261 4.68 6.41 -18.46
C ILE A 261 5.46 7.04 -17.30
N PRO A 262 6.01 8.26 -17.44
CA PRO A 262 6.69 8.94 -16.37
C PRO A 262 5.77 9.23 -15.19
N VAL A 263 6.25 8.94 -13.97
CA VAL A 263 5.57 9.27 -12.73
C VAL A 263 6.53 10.01 -11.80
N GLU A 264 6.23 11.28 -11.55
CA GLU A 264 6.97 12.10 -10.58
C GLU A 264 6.17 12.23 -9.29
N SER A 265 6.79 11.94 -8.18
CA SER A 265 6.11 11.94 -6.88
C SER A 265 6.81 12.84 -5.87
N LEU A 266 6.02 13.45 -4.97
CA LEU A 266 6.52 14.00 -3.71
C LEU A 266 5.79 13.26 -2.57
N CYS A 267 6.54 12.56 -1.73
CA CYS A 267 5.99 11.67 -0.74
C CYS A 267 6.04 12.28 0.65
N ILE A 268 4.86 12.55 1.23
CA ILE A 268 4.69 13.23 2.51
C ILE A 268 4.02 12.30 3.51
N ARG A 269 4.59 12.16 4.72
CA ARG A 269 3.94 11.49 5.85
C ARG A 269 3.04 12.48 6.57
N ILE A 270 1.80 12.09 6.85
CA ILE A 270 0.83 12.90 7.58
C ILE A 270 0.25 12.16 8.79
N GLY A 271 -0.40 12.89 9.70
CA GLY A 271 -1.02 12.34 10.91
C GLY A 271 -2.29 11.51 10.69
N ALA A 272 -2.48 10.92 9.52
CA ALA A 272 -3.51 9.91 9.27
C ALA A 272 -3.03 8.54 9.75
N MET A 273 -3.96 7.71 10.28
CA MET A 273 -3.61 6.42 10.84
C MET A 273 -3.38 5.34 9.77
N ARG A 274 -4.26 5.19 8.78
CA ARG A 274 -4.31 3.99 7.95
C ARG A 274 -4.40 4.23 6.44
N CYS A 275 -5.11 5.25 5.98
CA CYS A 275 -5.36 5.46 4.54
C CYS A 275 -4.39 6.47 3.94
N HIS A 276 -3.92 6.18 2.73
CA HIS A 276 -3.15 7.11 1.91
C HIS A 276 -4.09 7.92 1.02
N SER A 277 -3.79 9.20 0.88
CA SER A 277 -4.46 10.09 -0.07
C SER A 277 -3.45 10.61 -1.09
N GLN A 278 -3.91 10.96 -2.28
CA GLN A 278 -3.04 11.45 -3.36
C GLN A 278 -3.73 12.55 -4.16
N ALA A 279 -3.04 13.66 -4.33
CA ALA A 279 -3.41 14.70 -5.28
C ALA A 279 -2.60 14.49 -6.56
N LEU A 280 -3.31 14.34 -7.68
CA LEU A 280 -2.73 13.97 -8.95
C LEU A 280 -2.88 15.08 -9.98
N THR A 281 -1.83 15.34 -10.72
CA THR A 281 -1.88 16.05 -12.01
C THR A 281 -1.53 15.06 -13.10
N ILE A 282 -2.43 14.93 -14.08
CA ILE A 282 -2.31 13.92 -15.13
C ILE A 282 -2.27 14.66 -16.47
N LYS A 283 -1.25 14.37 -17.27
CA LYS A 283 -1.23 14.76 -18.68
C LYS A 283 -1.81 13.62 -19.49
N LEU A 284 -2.84 13.93 -20.24
CA LEU A 284 -3.44 13.00 -21.21
C LEU A 284 -2.73 13.13 -22.57
N ARG A 285 -2.64 12.03 -23.31
CA ARG A 285 -2.07 11.99 -24.67
C ARG A 285 -2.90 12.75 -25.69
N ARG A 286 -4.16 13.06 -25.40
CA ARG A 286 -5.09 13.84 -26.21
C ARG A 286 -6.17 14.47 -25.34
N ASP A 287 -6.84 15.45 -25.87
CA ASP A 287 -8.06 15.96 -25.24
C ASP A 287 -9.17 14.90 -25.27
N VAL A 288 -9.79 14.67 -24.11
CA VAL A 288 -10.91 13.75 -23.90
C VAL A 288 -12.00 14.50 -23.16
N PRO A 289 -13.28 14.44 -23.58
CA PRO A 289 -14.38 15.08 -22.88
C PRO A 289 -14.48 14.63 -21.40
N MET A 290 -14.86 15.53 -20.50
CA MET A 290 -14.94 15.20 -19.08
C MET A 290 -15.91 14.03 -18.78
N ALA A 291 -17.05 13.99 -19.48
CA ALA A 291 -18.01 12.89 -19.32
C ALA A 291 -17.41 11.52 -19.65
N ASP A 292 -16.56 11.45 -20.68
CA ASP A 292 -15.87 10.21 -21.06
C ASP A 292 -14.79 9.85 -20.03
N ILE A 293 -14.05 10.83 -19.51
CA ILE A 293 -13.07 10.63 -18.44
C ILE A 293 -13.76 10.06 -17.19
N GLU A 294 -14.87 10.65 -16.78
CA GLU A 294 -15.66 10.21 -15.63
C GLU A 294 -16.20 8.79 -15.83
N ALA A 295 -16.70 8.47 -17.01
CA ALA A 295 -17.16 7.13 -17.36
C ALA A 295 -16.03 6.10 -17.33
N LEU A 296 -14.85 6.43 -17.86
CA LEU A 296 -13.67 5.57 -17.83
C LEU A 296 -13.18 5.32 -16.40
N VAL A 297 -13.12 6.36 -15.58
CA VAL A 297 -12.75 6.21 -14.17
C VAL A 297 -13.75 5.32 -13.44
N ALA A 298 -15.06 5.58 -13.60
CA ALA A 298 -16.11 4.82 -12.93
C ALA A 298 -16.14 3.34 -13.34
N SER A 299 -15.76 3.02 -14.57
CA SER A 299 -15.73 1.65 -15.12
C SER A 299 -14.35 0.96 -15.01
N GLY A 300 -13.38 1.59 -14.35
CA GLY A 300 -12.01 1.11 -14.29
C GLY A 300 -11.88 -0.27 -13.65
N ASN A 301 -12.52 -0.47 -12.50
CA ASN A 301 -12.64 -1.74 -11.80
C ASN A 301 -13.78 -1.67 -10.77
N ASP A 302 -14.13 -2.80 -10.15
CA ASP A 302 -15.29 -2.94 -9.26
C ASP A 302 -15.16 -2.15 -7.94
N TRP A 303 -13.96 -1.68 -7.59
CA TRP A 303 -13.68 -1.01 -6.32
C TRP A 303 -13.53 0.51 -6.45
N VAL A 304 -13.40 1.01 -7.66
CA VAL A 304 -13.37 2.46 -7.91
C VAL A 304 -14.75 3.06 -7.73
N LYS A 305 -14.80 4.14 -6.98
CA LYS A 305 -16.02 4.96 -6.82
C LYS A 305 -15.75 6.36 -7.34
N LEU A 306 -16.41 6.75 -8.44
CA LEU A 306 -16.40 8.13 -8.89
C LEU A 306 -17.15 9.01 -7.90
N VAL A 307 -16.50 10.05 -7.41
CA VAL A 307 -17.08 11.05 -6.50
C VAL A 307 -17.34 12.33 -7.28
N PRO A 308 -18.60 12.82 -7.33
CA PRO A 308 -18.94 14.07 -7.99
C PRO A 308 -18.06 15.23 -7.53
N ASN A 309 -17.63 16.09 -8.45
CA ASN A 309 -16.79 17.25 -8.13
C ASN A 309 -17.60 18.38 -7.48
N SER A 310 -18.26 18.10 -6.35
CA SER A 310 -18.90 19.07 -5.48
C SER A 310 -18.16 19.16 -4.14
N ARG A 311 -18.34 20.27 -3.42
CA ARG A 311 -17.76 20.48 -2.09
C ARG A 311 -18.26 19.40 -1.12
N GLU A 312 -19.57 19.17 -1.09
CA GLU A 312 -20.26 18.26 -0.17
C GLU A 312 -19.80 16.81 -0.38
N ALA A 313 -19.80 16.33 -1.61
CA ALA A 313 -19.37 14.97 -1.95
C ALA A 313 -17.86 14.79 -1.66
N SER A 314 -17.04 15.78 -2.01
CA SER A 314 -15.58 15.72 -1.80
C SER A 314 -15.25 15.61 -0.31
N ILE A 315 -15.87 16.41 0.57
CA ILE A 315 -15.63 16.36 2.01
C ILE A 315 -16.12 15.05 2.63
N ARG A 316 -17.27 14.54 2.19
CA ARG A 316 -17.85 13.33 2.73
C ARG A 316 -17.10 12.07 2.31
N ASP A 317 -16.75 11.95 1.02
CA ASP A 317 -16.33 10.68 0.42
C ASP A 317 -14.82 10.58 0.13
N LEU A 318 -14.07 11.69 0.08
CA LEU A 318 -12.65 11.71 -0.26
C LEU A 318 -11.74 11.93 0.96
N SER A 319 -11.95 11.17 2.03
CA SER A 319 -11.14 11.27 3.24
C SER A 319 -10.73 9.90 3.78
N PRO A 320 -9.63 9.79 4.54
CA PRO A 320 -9.25 8.57 5.24
C PRO A 320 -10.40 7.97 6.06
N THR A 321 -11.19 8.80 6.72
CA THR A 321 -12.32 8.36 7.55
C THR A 321 -13.41 7.66 6.73
N ALA A 322 -13.63 8.09 5.48
CA ALA A 322 -14.66 7.53 4.61
C ALA A 322 -14.34 6.11 4.12
N VAL A 323 -13.05 5.74 4.03
CA VAL A 323 -12.62 4.51 3.36
C VAL A 323 -11.84 3.54 4.24
N THR A 324 -11.48 3.92 5.47
CA THR A 324 -10.75 3.03 6.38
C THR A 324 -11.51 1.71 6.57
N GLY A 325 -10.83 0.60 6.33
CA GLY A 325 -11.38 -0.75 6.46
C GLY A 325 -12.23 -1.21 5.26
N THR A 326 -12.28 -0.43 4.16
CA THR A 326 -13.02 -0.79 2.95
C THR A 326 -12.10 -1.01 1.75
N LEU A 327 -12.55 -1.80 0.80
CA LEU A 327 -11.85 -1.98 -0.49
C LEU A 327 -12.13 -0.83 -1.48
N THR A 328 -13.03 0.08 -1.15
CA THR A 328 -13.38 1.20 -2.03
C THR A 328 -12.21 2.15 -2.22
N VAL A 329 -11.95 2.51 -3.48
CA VAL A 329 -10.96 3.52 -3.88
C VAL A 329 -11.70 4.67 -4.57
N PRO A 330 -12.17 5.68 -3.82
CA PRO A 330 -12.85 6.81 -4.41
C PRO A 330 -11.87 7.70 -5.18
N VAL A 331 -12.33 8.18 -6.33
CA VAL A 331 -11.66 9.16 -7.19
C VAL A 331 -12.60 10.33 -7.40
N GLY A 332 -12.13 11.51 -7.09
CA GLY A 332 -12.90 12.74 -7.25
C GLY A 332 -11.99 13.93 -7.54
N ARG A 333 -12.52 15.15 -7.39
CA ARG A 333 -11.83 16.39 -7.77
C ARG A 333 -11.37 16.38 -9.23
N LEU A 334 -12.05 15.58 -10.05
CA LEU A 334 -11.79 15.50 -11.49
C LEU A 334 -12.20 16.81 -12.15
N ARG A 335 -11.25 17.44 -12.82
CA ARG A 335 -11.49 18.62 -13.65
C ARG A 335 -10.33 18.87 -14.60
N LYS A 336 -10.62 19.49 -15.73
CA LYS A 336 -9.57 20.04 -16.59
C LYS A 336 -8.86 21.20 -15.89
N LEU A 337 -7.56 21.31 -16.11
CA LEU A 337 -6.74 22.40 -15.58
C LEU A 337 -6.68 23.56 -16.59
N ALA A 338 -6.40 24.77 -16.09
CA ALA A 338 -6.21 25.97 -16.94
C ALA A 338 -4.96 25.88 -17.83
N MET A 339 -4.09 24.90 -17.60
CA MET A 339 -2.87 24.64 -18.37
C MET A 339 -3.17 24.11 -19.79
N GLY A 340 -4.36 23.57 -20.02
CA GLY A 340 -4.78 23.05 -21.33
C GLY A 340 -5.78 21.88 -21.19
N PRO A 341 -6.46 21.52 -22.29
CA PRO A 341 -7.52 20.51 -22.28
C PRO A 341 -7.01 19.09 -22.01
N GLU A 342 -5.72 18.81 -22.15
CA GLU A 342 -5.12 17.51 -21.85
C GLU A 342 -4.66 17.40 -20.39
N TYR A 343 -4.70 18.48 -19.58
CA TYR A 343 -4.29 18.43 -18.19
C TYR A 343 -5.49 18.21 -17.27
N LEU A 344 -5.40 17.17 -16.44
CA LEU A 344 -6.45 16.74 -15.55
C LEU A 344 -5.97 16.79 -14.10
N SER A 345 -6.79 17.30 -13.20
CA SER A 345 -6.64 17.12 -11.75
C SER A 345 -7.49 15.94 -11.31
N ALA A 346 -6.96 15.17 -10.36
CA ALA A 346 -7.70 14.14 -9.65
C ALA A 346 -7.26 14.08 -8.18
N PHE A 347 -8.11 13.54 -7.33
CA PHE A 347 -7.79 13.19 -5.95
C PHE A 347 -8.32 11.79 -5.65
N THR A 348 -7.50 10.96 -5.02
CA THR A 348 -7.88 9.62 -4.60
C THR A 348 -7.45 9.35 -3.17
N VAL A 349 -8.15 8.44 -2.52
CA VAL A 349 -7.82 7.94 -1.19
C VAL A 349 -8.12 6.45 -1.13
N GLY A 350 -7.35 5.69 -0.33
CA GLY A 350 -7.60 4.27 -0.17
C GLY A 350 -6.89 3.69 1.05
N ASP A 351 -7.38 2.55 1.50
CA ASP A 351 -6.80 1.82 2.61
C ASP A 351 -5.55 1.06 2.17
N GLN A 352 -4.39 1.55 2.63
CA GLN A 352 -3.11 0.98 2.23
C GLN A 352 -2.86 -0.42 2.79
N LEU A 353 -3.55 -0.84 3.87
CA LEU A 353 -3.43 -2.21 4.38
C LEU A 353 -4.25 -3.22 3.57
N LEU A 354 -5.21 -2.74 2.76
CA LEU A 354 -6.01 -3.55 1.82
C LEU A 354 -5.36 -3.56 0.43
N TRP A 355 -5.76 -2.68 -0.49
CA TRP A 355 -5.19 -2.68 -1.85
C TRP A 355 -3.70 -2.33 -1.91
N GLY A 356 -3.19 -1.60 -0.94
CA GLY A 356 -1.76 -1.30 -0.83
C GLY A 356 -0.92 -2.46 -0.28
N ALA A 357 -1.53 -3.56 0.23
CA ALA A 357 -0.79 -4.65 0.87
C ALA A 357 -1.50 -6.01 0.79
N ALA A 358 -2.53 -6.26 1.63
CA ALA A 358 -3.06 -7.60 1.86
C ALA A 358 -3.90 -8.16 0.70
N GLU A 359 -4.74 -7.34 0.08
CA GLU A 359 -5.71 -7.80 -0.92
C GLU A 359 -5.05 -8.35 -2.20
N PRO A 360 -4.02 -7.71 -2.80
CA PRO A 360 -3.32 -8.30 -3.94
C PRO A 360 -2.72 -9.68 -3.64
N LEU A 361 -2.18 -9.90 -2.44
CA LEU A 361 -1.61 -11.20 -2.04
C LEU A 361 -2.67 -12.27 -1.94
N ARG A 362 -3.81 -11.96 -1.30
CA ARG A 362 -4.96 -12.86 -1.20
C ARG A 362 -5.47 -13.26 -2.59
N ARG A 363 -5.65 -12.27 -3.46
CA ARG A 363 -6.16 -12.48 -4.82
C ARG A 363 -5.17 -13.26 -5.70
N MET A 364 -3.86 -13.05 -5.52
CA MET A 364 -2.86 -13.88 -6.19
C MET A 364 -2.95 -15.35 -5.77
N LEU A 365 -3.17 -15.61 -4.47
CA LEU A 365 -3.39 -16.98 -4.00
C LEU A 365 -4.63 -17.58 -4.66
N ARG A 366 -5.73 -16.83 -4.81
CA ARG A 366 -6.93 -17.27 -5.53
C ARG A 366 -6.64 -17.61 -6.99
N ILE A 367 -5.87 -16.77 -7.69
CA ILE A 367 -5.47 -17.04 -9.09
C ILE A 367 -4.66 -18.33 -9.23
N LEU A 368 -3.93 -18.75 -8.20
CA LEU A 368 -3.18 -20.01 -8.21
C LEU A 368 -4.05 -21.24 -7.92
N ILE A 369 -5.19 -21.05 -7.25
CA ILE A 369 -6.11 -22.13 -6.85
C ILE A 369 -7.16 -22.40 -7.93
N ASP A 370 -7.68 -21.33 -8.56
CA ASP A 370 -8.71 -21.38 -9.61
C ASP A 370 -8.11 -21.84 -10.96
#